data_b60c5bfab517d5d223f8c4365d006181
#
_entry.id   b60c5bfab517d5d223f8c4365d006181
#
_cell.length_a   1.000
_cell.length_b   1.000
_cell.length_c   1.000
_cell.angle_alpha   90.00
_cell.angle_beta   90.00
_cell.angle_gamma   90.00
#
_symmetry.space_group_name_H-M   'P 1'
#
loop_
_entity.id
_entity.type
_entity.pdbx_description
1 polymer ?
#
loop_
_entity_poly.entity_id
_entity_poly.type
_entity_poly.pdbx_seq_one_letter_code
_entity_poly.pdbx_strand_id
1 'polypeptide(L)'
;MSEAFSSLPRPHGSPAASSEPESRVYCIAGLGNPGARYEYTPHNIGFRVLDELARRSGIRISKHESGTLTGSGRLGAKNVILVKPQTFMNNSGVGISSVMSFRKLKSEDLVVIYDELDLPWTALRIRANGSAAGHNGVKSIIGALKTNVFVRVRVGIRPEHPITDAAGYVLAPMERDLQVDEDEVVSYTADAVESIVAEGANRAMAKYNRRARGSKEEEE
;
A
#
# COMPACT_ATOMS: atom_id res chain seq x y z
N MET A 1 10.09 -70.43 33.13
CA MET A 1 10.48 -69.11 33.66
C MET A 1 10.84 -68.25 32.43
N SER A 2 9.92 -67.40 32.06
CA SER A 2 10.10 -66.53 30.89
C SER A 2 9.73 -65.11 31.31
N GLU A 3 10.70 -64.21 31.34
CA GLU A 3 10.51 -62.84 31.75
C GLU A 3 10.07 -62.01 30.54
N ALA A 4 8.95 -61.34 30.72
CA ALA A 4 8.36 -60.40 29.77
C ALA A 4 9.11 -59.05 29.84
N PHE A 5 9.75 -58.64 28.73
CA PHE A 5 10.30 -57.30 28.55
C PHE A 5 9.16 -56.34 28.22
N SER A 6 8.87 -55.44 29.18
CA SER A 6 7.95 -54.33 29.09
C SER A 6 8.52 -53.28 28.10
N SER A 7 7.77 -52.97 27.03
CA SER A 7 8.07 -51.90 26.10
C SER A 7 7.61 -50.55 26.64
N LEU A 8 8.50 -49.63 26.90
CA LEU A 8 8.24 -48.24 27.23
C LEU A 8 7.68 -47.48 25.99
N PRO A 9 6.66 -46.63 26.16
CA PRO A 9 6.18 -45.79 25.05
C PRO A 9 7.17 -44.67 24.74
N ARG A 10 7.42 -44.48 23.43
CA ARG A 10 8.21 -43.36 22.93
C ARG A 10 7.50 -42.04 23.17
N PRO A 11 8.19 -40.93 23.52
CA PRO A 11 7.54 -39.66 23.68
C PRO A 11 7.04 -39.12 22.33
N HIS A 12 5.79 -38.72 22.34
CA HIS A 12 5.11 -38.09 21.19
C HIS A 12 5.89 -36.86 20.73
N GLY A 13 6.09 -36.80 19.41
CA GLY A 13 6.78 -35.73 18.74
C GLY A 13 6.22 -34.36 19.08
N SER A 14 7.12 -33.41 19.24
CA SER A 14 6.82 -31.99 19.35
C SER A 14 5.91 -31.54 18.21
N PRO A 15 4.95 -30.61 18.46
CA PRO A 15 4.14 -30.08 17.38
C PRO A 15 5.06 -29.42 16.36
N ALA A 16 4.91 -29.85 15.11
CA ALA A 16 5.59 -29.26 13.98
C ALA A 16 5.35 -27.75 13.99
N ALA A 17 6.42 -26.96 14.05
CA ALA A 17 6.38 -25.54 13.80
C ALA A 17 5.66 -25.36 12.46
N SER A 18 4.55 -24.63 12.45
CA SER A 18 3.83 -24.26 11.27
C SER A 18 4.80 -23.58 10.31
N SER A 19 5.23 -24.32 9.28
CA SER A 19 6.01 -23.77 8.17
C SER A 19 5.14 -22.67 7.53
N GLU A 20 5.44 -21.41 7.82
CA GLU A 20 4.94 -20.33 7.00
C GLU A 20 5.36 -20.64 5.54
N PRO A 21 4.42 -20.56 4.58
CA PRO A 21 4.76 -20.85 3.19
C PRO A 21 5.89 -19.93 2.77
N GLU A 22 6.96 -20.54 2.24
CA GLU A 22 8.12 -19.82 1.72
C GLU A 22 7.65 -18.70 0.79
N SER A 23 8.04 -17.47 1.17
CA SER A 23 8.07 -16.26 0.35
C SER A 23 6.75 -15.73 -0.22
N ARG A 24 5.79 -15.35 0.66
CA ARG A 24 4.75 -14.41 0.23
C ARG A 24 5.41 -13.16 -0.37
N VAL A 25 5.04 -12.81 -1.60
CA VAL A 25 5.50 -11.60 -2.29
C VAL A 25 4.38 -10.57 -2.27
N TYR A 26 4.65 -9.37 -1.77
CA TYR A 26 3.68 -8.28 -1.83
C TYR A 26 3.88 -7.45 -3.10
N CYS A 27 2.77 -7.10 -3.75
CA CYS A 27 2.73 -6.09 -4.81
C CYS A 27 2.32 -4.75 -4.17
N ILE A 28 3.21 -3.78 -4.15
CA ILE A 28 2.93 -2.46 -3.58
C ILE A 28 2.83 -1.49 -4.74
N ALA A 29 1.61 -1.01 -5.01
CA ALA A 29 1.32 -0.10 -6.11
C ALA A 29 1.05 1.31 -5.55
N GLY A 30 1.86 2.27 -5.95
CA GLY A 30 1.56 3.69 -5.76
C GLY A 30 0.81 4.22 -6.96
N LEU A 31 -0.29 4.96 -6.75
CA LEU A 31 -1.03 5.59 -7.83
C LEU A 31 -0.52 7.00 -8.10
N GLY A 32 -0.57 7.40 -9.36
CA GLY A 32 -0.16 8.68 -9.87
C GLY A 32 -0.28 8.74 -11.38
N ASN A 33 -0.11 9.94 -11.95
CA ASN A 33 -0.04 10.19 -13.38
C ASN A 33 1.44 10.36 -13.82
N PRO A 34 1.85 9.80 -14.96
CA PRO A 34 3.20 9.97 -15.48
C PRO A 34 3.42 11.39 -16.02
N GLY A 35 4.66 11.85 -15.91
CA GLY A 35 5.12 13.15 -16.45
C GLY A 35 5.36 14.20 -15.38
N ALA A 36 6.39 15.03 -15.61
CA ALA A 36 6.91 16.02 -14.67
C ALA A 36 5.85 17.02 -14.16
N ARG A 37 4.85 17.37 -14.98
CA ARG A 37 3.77 18.29 -14.60
C ARG A 37 2.90 17.76 -13.45
N TYR A 38 2.89 16.44 -13.20
CA TYR A 38 2.09 15.82 -12.14
C TYR A 38 2.89 15.45 -10.90
N GLU A 39 4.21 15.57 -10.95
CA GLU A 39 5.13 15.11 -9.91
C GLU A 39 4.76 15.60 -8.51
N TYR A 40 4.38 16.89 -8.42
CA TYR A 40 4.03 17.54 -7.16
C TYR A 40 2.53 17.84 -7.05
N THR A 41 1.69 16.98 -7.59
CA THR A 41 0.23 17.07 -7.41
C THR A 41 -0.25 16.13 -6.30
N PRO A 42 -1.35 16.44 -5.59
CA PRO A 42 -1.94 15.54 -4.61
C PRO A 42 -2.20 14.14 -5.16
N HIS A 43 -2.61 14.04 -6.44
CA HIS A 43 -2.90 12.76 -7.11
C HIS A 43 -1.67 11.86 -7.30
N ASN A 44 -0.46 12.41 -7.14
CA ASN A 44 0.79 11.66 -7.23
C ASN A 44 1.39 11.28 -5.87
N ILE A 45 0.68 11.51 -4.75
CA ILE A 45 1.18 11.14 -3.42
C ILE A 45 1.55 9.66 -3.33
N GLY A 46 0.82 8.77 -4.02
CA GLY A 46 1.13 7.35 -4.07
C GLY A 46 2.50 7.07 -4.71
N PHE A 47 2.87 7.80 -5.77
CA PHE A 47 4.19 7.69 -6.39
C PHE A 47 5.31 8.16 -5.43
N ARG A 48 5.06 9.26 -4.70
CA ARG A 48 6.03 9.81 -3.74
C ARG A 48 6.30 8.84 -2.59
N VAL A 49 5.27 8.22 -2.03
CA VAL A 49 5.42 7.19 -1.01
C VAL A 49 6.20 5.98 -1.53
N LEU A 50 5.96 5.59 -2.79
CA LEU A 50 6.70 4.49 -3.41
C LEU A 50 8.18 4.82 -3.62
N ASP A 51 8.50 6.06 -3.99
CA ASP A 51 9.89 6.54 -4.12
C ASP A 51 10.61 6.54 -2.76
N GLU A 52 9.92 6.92 -1.70
CA GLU A 52 10.47 6.87 -0.34
C GLU A 52 10.73 5.42 0.11
N LEU A 53 9.80 4.49 -0.12
CA LEU A 53 10.01 3.06 0.13
C LEU A 53 11.20 2.51 -0.66
N ALA A 54 11.32 2.88 -1.94
CA ALA A 54 12.41 2.49 -2.81
C ALA A 54 13.76 3.03 -2.29
N ARG A 55 13.81 4.29 -1.87
CA ARG A 55 15.00 4.94 -1.27
C ARG A 55 15.43 4.23 0.00
N ARG A 56 14.51 3.96 0.93
CA ARG A 56 14.79 3.30 2.21
C ARG A 56 15.32 1.87 2.03
N SER A 57 14.75 1.14 1.07
CA SER A 57 15.06 -0.27 0.84
C SER A 57 16.17 -0.51 -0.19
N GLY A 58 16.68 0.53 -0.84
CA GLY A 58 17.65 0.42 -1.93
C GLY A 58 17.08 -0.24 -3.20
N ILE A 59 15.75 -0.29 -3.34
CA ILE A 59 15.08 -0.84 -4.52
C ILE A 59 15.05 0.21 -5.63
N ARG A 60 15.53 -0.15 -6.83
CA ARG A 60 15.43 0.72 -8.00
C ARG A 60 14.15 0.41 -8.78
N ILE A 61 13.24 1.38 -8.90
CA ILE A 61 12.02 1.30 -9.72
C ILE A 61 12.36 1.79 -11.13
N SER A 62 12.84 0.90 -12.01
CA SER A 62 13.31 1.28 -13.35
C SER A 62 12.97 0.28 -14.44
N LYS A 63 12.44 -0.90 -14.10
CA LYS A 63 12.09 -1.90 -15.10
C LYS A 63 10.74 -1.57 -15.73
N HIS A 64 10.71 -1.37 -17.04
CA HIS A 64 9.47 -1.23 -17.80
C HIS A 64 8.81 -2.59 -17.97
N GLU A 65 7.59 -2.76 -17.45
CA GLU A 65 6.84 -4.00 -17.50
C GLU A 65 5.33 -3.70 -17.56
N SER A 66 4.65 -4.18 -18.61
CA SER A 66 3.18 -4.09 -18.74
C SER A 66 2.59 -2.67 -18.57
N GLY A 67 3.25 -1.64 -19.08
CA GLY A 67 2.82 -0.25 -18.91
C GLY A 67 3.02 0.28 -17.48
N THR A 68 3.93 -0.31 -16.72
CA THR A 68 4.36 0.13 -15.41
C THR A 68 5.87 0.28 -15.33
N LEU A 69 6.35 1.05 -14.34
CA LEU A 69 7.71 0.94 -13.84
C LEU A 69 7.69 0.04 -12.61
N THR A 70 8.58 -0.96 -12.57
CA THR A 70 8.67 -1.89 -11.45
C THR A 70 10.07 -1.95 -10.87
N GLY A 71 10.14 -2.29 -9.57
CA GLY A 71 11.36 -2.62 -8.86
C GLY A 71 11.09 -3.77 -7.91
N SER A 72 11.95 -4.78 -7.88
CA SER A 72 11.82 -5.92 -6.98
C SER A 72 12.92 -5.91 -5.93
N GLY A 73 12.60 -6.29 -4.70
CA GLY A 73 13.52 -6.31 -3.59
C GLY A 73 12.88 -6.81 -2.31
N ARG A 74 13.35 -6.30 -1.17
CA ARG A 74 12.84 -6.69 0.14
C ARG A 74 12.51 -5.46 0.98
N LEU A 75 11.39 -5.54 1.72
CA LEU A 75 11.10 -4.67 2.86
C LEU A 75 11.20 -5.53 4.12
N GLY A 76 12.23 -5.28 4.92
CA GLY A 76 12.59 -6.16 6.03
C GLY A 76 12.83 -7.60 5.55
N ALA A 77 12.11 -8.56 6.12
CA ALA A 77 12.22 -9.99 5.78
C ALA A 77 11.38 -10.42 4.56
N LYS A 78 10.48 -9.59 4.04
CA LYS A 78 9.50 -9.97 3.01
C LYS A 78 9.91 -9.51 1.62
N ASN A 79 9.63 -10.34 0.60
CA ASN A 79 9.84 -9.97 -0.79
C ASN A 79 8.74 -9.03 -1.27
N VAL A 80 9.10 -7.99 -2.03
CA VAL A 80 8.15 -7.01 -2.55
C VAL A 80 8.44 -6.69 -4.01
N ILE A 81 7.38 -6.27 -4.70
CA ILE A 81 7.45 -5.63 -6.02
C ILE A 81 6.80 -4.26 -5.88
N LEU A 82 7.58 -3.21 -6.10
CA LEU A 82 7.10 -1.84 -6.15
C LEU A 82 6.62 -1.54 -7.57
N VAL A 83 5.42 -0.98 -7.73
CA VAL A 83 4.77 -0.79 -9.03
C VAL A 83 4.25 0.64 -9.17
N LYS A 84 4.77 1.37 -10.16
CA LYS A 84 4.28 2.71 -10.57
C LYS A 84 3.63 2.59 -11.95
N PRO A 85 2.29 2.61 -12.07
CA PRO A 85 1.63 2.63 -13.37
C PRO A 85 2.11 3.81 -14.21
N GLN A 86 2.44 3.57 -15.48
CA GLN A 86 2.84 4.60 -16.44
C GLN A 86 1.69 4.94 -17.39
N THR A 87 0.48 4.54 -17.02
CA THR A 87 -0.78 4.95 -17.64
C THR A 87 -1.37 6.14 -16.88
N PHE A 88 -2.33 6.85 -17.48
CA PHE A 88 -3.12 7.81 -16.70
C PHE A 88 -3.95 7.10 -15.64
N MET A 89 -4.33 7.83 -14.60
CA MET A 89 -4.98 7.33 -13.39
C MET A 89 -6.16 6.37 -13.67
N ASN A 90 -7.03 6.71 -14.60
CA ASN A 90 -8.18 5.90 -14.99
C ASN A 90 -7.84 4.55 -15.64
N ASN A 91 -6.58 4.30 -16.02
CA ASN A 91 -6.09 3.07 -16.62
C ASN A 91 -5.07 2.32 -15.74
N SER A 92 -4.88 2.75 -14.49
CA SER A 92 -3.88 2.15 -13.56
C SER A 92 -4.08 0.65 -13.35
N GLY A 93 -5.33 0.18 -13.39
CA GLY A 93 -5.67 -1.24 -13.19
C GLY A 93 -5.11 -2.16 -14.28
N VAL A 94 -4.94 -1.68 -15.52
CA VAL A 94 -4.42 -2.49 -16.63
C VAL A 94 -2.99 -2.96 -16.34
N GLY A 95 -2.11 -2.03 -16.01
CA GLY A 95 -0.70 -2.34 -15.71
C GLY A 95 -0.57 -3.19 -14.44
N ILE A 96 -1.26 -2.82 -13.36
CA ILE A 96 -1.21 -3.54 -12.08
C ILE A 96 -1.70 -4.99 -12.25
N SER A 97 -2.84 -5.21 -12.90
CA SER A 97 -3.38 -6.56 -13.11
C SER A 97 -2.46 -7.43 -13.97
N SER A 98 -1.80 -6.85 -14.98
CA SER A 98 -0.84 -7.55 -15.81
C SER A 98 0.39 -7.99 -15.00
N VAL A 99 0.95 -7.11 -14.17
CA VAL A 99 2.08 -7.46 -13.27
C VAL A 99 1.68 -8.56 -12.30
N MET A 100 0.51 -8.44 -11.66
CA MET A 100 0.02 -9.44 -10.72
C MET A 100 -0.20 -10.80 -11.38
N SER A 101 -0.82 -10.83 -12.57
CA SER A 101 -1.03 -12.06 -13.34
C SER A 101 0.29 -12.71 -13.75
N PHE A 102 1.22 -11.94 -14.30
CA PHE A 102 2.55 -12.42 -14.68
C PHE A 102 3.32 -13.03 -13.49
N ARG A 103 3.20 -12.40 -12.33
CA ARG A 103 3.85 -12.86 -11.08
C ARG A 103 3.03 -13.87 -10.30
N LYS A 104 1.86 -14.27 -10.80
CA LYS A 104 0.91 -15.21 -10.14
C LYS A 104 0.54 -14.79 -8.71
N LEU A 105 0.40 -13.47 -8.49
CA LEU A 105 0.00 -12.90 -7.20
C LEU A 105 -1.52 -12.86 -7.05
N LYS A 106 -1.98 -13.00 -5.81
CA LYS A 106 -3.40 -12.89 -5.45
C LYS A 106 -3.75 -11.45 -5.11
N SER A 107 -5.04 -11.10 -5.14
CA SER A 107 -5.50 -9.75 -4.76
C SER A 107 -5.15 -9.38 -3.32
N GLU A 108 -5.10 -10.35 -2.41
CA GLU A 108 -4.72 -10.15 -1.01
C GLU A 108 -3.23 -9.81 -0.83
N ASP A 109 -2.41 -10.01 -1.86
CA ASP A 109 -0.99 -9.64 -1.88
C ASP A 109 -0.78 -8.20 -2.36
N LEU A 110 -1.86 -7.54 -2.84
CA LEU A 110 -1.80 -6.18 -3.35
C LEU A 110 -2.03 -5.15 -2.24
N VAL A 111 -1.13 -4.18 -2.17
CA VAL A 111 -1.25 -2.96 -1.37
C VAL A 111 -1.28 -1.78 -2.32
N VAL A 112 -2.33 -0.96 -2.28
CA VAL A 112 -2.50 0.22 -3.14
C VAL A 112 -2.44 1.49 -2.30
N ILE A 113 -1.54 2.41 -2.67
CA ILE A 113 -1.34 3.71 -2.01
C ILE A 113 -1.89 4.79 -2.92
N TYR A 114 -2.78 5.64 -2.40
CA TYR A 114 -3.44 6.69 -3.19
C TYR A 114 -3.96 7.83 -2.33
N ASP A 115 -4.25 8.95 -2.97
CA ASP A 115 -4.84 10.13 -2.38
C ASP A 115 -6.33 9.94 -2.04
N GLU A 116 -6.79 10.56 -0.96
CA GLU A 116 -8.16 10.50 -0.50
C GLU A 116 -8.68 11.88 -0.11
N LEU A 117 -9.63 12.39 -0.90
CA LEU A 117 -10.18 13.73 -0.71
C LEU A 117 -11.12 13.85 0.50
N ASP A 118 -11.74 12.74 0.92
CA ASP A 118 -12.61 12.72 2.10
C ASP A 118 -11.84 12.74 3.42
N LEU A 119 -10.53 12.53 3.38
CA LEU A 119 -9.67 12.59 4.55
C LEU A 119 -8.92 13.92 4.61
N PRO A 120 -8.86 14.56 5.79
CA PRO A 120 -8.07 15.78 5.94
C PRO A 120 -6.59 15.52 5.66
N TRP A 121 -5.87 16.55 5.29
CA TRP A 121 -4.41 16.49 5.13
C TRP A 121 -3.75 15.87 6.37
N THR A 122 -2.69 15.11 6.18
CA THR A 122 -1.97 14.30 7.16
C THR A 122 -2.70 13.05 7.70
N ALA A 123 -4.01 12.92 7.47
CA ALA A 123 -4.73 11.72 7.90
C ALA A 123 -4.40 10.50 7.04
N LEU A 124 -4.22 9.35 7.68
CA LEU A 124 -3.99 8.08 7.02
C LEU A 124 -5.10 7.09 7.37
N ARG A 125 -5.57 6.34 6.37
CA ARG A 125 -6.58 5.31 6.58
C ARG A 125 -6.25 4.04 5.80
N ILE A 126 -5.97 2.97 6.52
CA ILE A 126 -5.75 1.63 5.95
C ILE A 126 -7.08 0.85 5.96
N ARG A 127 -7.37 0.12 4.88
CA ARG A 127 -8.54 -0.77 4.73
C ARG A 127 -8.13 -2.03 3.97
N ALA A 128 -8.63 -3.19 4.38
CA ALA A 128 -8.37 -4.47 3.70
C ALA A 128 -9.24 -4.66 2.44
N ASN A 129 -10.34 -3.92 2.32
CA ASN A 129 -11.26 -3.93 1.19
C ASN A 129 -12.08 -2.62 1.14
N GLY A 130 -12.97 -2.44 0.15
CA GLY A 130 -13.90 -1.32 0.09
C GLY A 130 -14.27 -0.92 -1.34
N SER A 131 -15.12 0.11 -1.51
CA SER A 131 -15.47 0.70 -2.79
C SER A 131 -14.36 1.60 -3.32
N ALA A 132 -14.52 2.11 -4.54
CA ALA A 132 -13.58 3.07 -5.11
C ALA A 132 -13.75 4.49 -4.54
N ALA A 133 -14.85 4.79 -3.85
CA ALA A 133 -15.16 6.12 -3.26
C ALA A 133 -14.87 7.29 -4.22
N GLY A 134 -15.20 7.14 -5.52
CA GLY A 134 -14.95 8.16 -6.54
C GLY A 134 -13.54 8.16 -7.14
N HIS A 135 -12.55 7.50 -6.54
CA HIS A 135 -11.17 7.53 -7.03
C HIS A 135 -10.99 6.69 -8.31
N ASN A 136 -10.68 7.34 -9.45
CA ASN A 136 -10.63 6.72 -10.77
C ASN A 136 -9.59 5.58 -10.87
N GLY A 137 -8.43 5.72 -10.25
CA GLY A 137 -7.39 4.68 -10.24
C GLY A 137 -7.85 3.43 -9.51
N VAL A 138 -8.50 3.58 -8.35
CA VAL A 138 -9.06 2.44 -7.58
C VAL A 138 -10.21 1.80 -8.34
N LYS A 139 -11.08 2.58 -9.00
CA LYS A 139 -12.15 2.07 -9.88
C LYS A 139 -11.56 1.22 -11.01
N SER A 140 -10.47 1.69 -11.63
CA SER A 140 -9.75 0.96 -12.67
C SER A 140 -9.18 -0.38 -12.16
N ILE A 141 -8.56 -0.40 -10.98
CA ILE A 141 -8.02 -1.61 -10.37
C ILE A 141 -9.13 -2.63 -10.07
N ILE A 142 -10.24 -2.20 -9.43
CA ILE A 142 -11.39 -3.06 -9.16
C ILE A 142 -11.95 -3.65 -10.46
N GLY A 143 -12.08 -2.83 -11.51
CA GLY A 143 -12.54 -3.25 -12.83
C GLY A 143 -11.63 -4.29 -13.49
N ALA A 144 -10.30 -4.12 -13.39
CA ALA A 144 -9.32 -5.02 -13.98
C ALA A 144 -9.17 -6.34 -13.21
N LEU A 145 -9.14 -6.29 -11.87
CA LEU A 145 -8.99 -7.47 -11.01
C LEU A 145 -10.30 -8.21 -10.76
N LYS A 146 -11.46 -7.61 -11.07
CA LYS A 146 -12.81 -8.13 -10.78
C LYS A 146 -13.05 -8.43 -9.28
N THR A 147 -12.32 -7.76 -8.42
CA THR A 147 -12.44 -7.86 -6.95
C THR A 147 -12.08 -6.54 -6.30
N ASN A 148 -12.63 -6.32 -5.12
CA ASN A 148 -12.28 -5.18 -4.25
C ASN A 148 -11.49 -5.61 -3.00
N VAL A 149 -11.07 -6.87 -2.94
CA VAL A 149 -10.34 -7.48 -1.82
C VAL A 149 -8.84 -7.27 -2.04
N PHE A 150 -8.34 -6.10 -1.66
CA PHE A 150 -6.92 -5.75 -1.60
C PHE A 150 -6.71 -4.64 -0.55
N VAL A 151 -5.51 -4.55 -0.01
CA VAL A 151 -5.18 -3.56 1.02
C VAL A 151 -5.07 -2.18 0.39
N ARG A 152 -5.66 -1.19 1.03
CA ARG A 152 -5.66 0.22 0.63
C ARG A 152 -5.01 1.07 1.70
N VAL A 153 -4.10 1.92 1.28
CA VAL A 153 -3.48 2.96 2.10
C VAL A 153 -3.94 4.30 1.52
N ARG A 154 -4.93 4.91 2.19
CA ARG A 154 -5.58 6.14 1.77
C ARG A 154 -4.90 7.30 2.48
N VAL A 155 -4.26 8.17 1.71
CA VAL A 155 -3.55 9.35 2.21
C VAL A 155 -4.47 10.56 2.07
N GLY A 156 -4.80 11.20 3.17
CA GLY A 156 -5.67 12.39 3.18
C GLY A 156 -4.99 13.56 2.45
N ILE A 157 -5.77 14.21 1.59
CA ILE A 157 -5.31 15.37 0.82
C ILE A 157 -6.27 16.56 0.94
N ARG A 158 -7.33 16.48 1.76
CA ARG A 158 -8.29 17.57 1.89
C ARG A 158 -7.68 18.74 2.65
N PRO A 159 -7.64 19.95 2.06
CA PRO A 159 -7.21 21.17 2.74
C PRO A 159 -8.28 21.63 3.75
N GLU A 160 -7.96 22.64 4.54
CA GLU A 160 -8.91 23.23 5.50
C GLU A 160 -10.00 24.06 4.84
N HIS A 161 -9.74 24.60 3.64
CA HIS A 161 -10.72 25.39 2.88
C HIS A 161 -11.62 24.52 1.99
N PRO A 162 -12.82 25.00 1.61
CA PRO A 162 -13.71 24.28 0.69
C PRO A 162 -13.09 24.09 -0.71
N ILE A 163 -13.30 22.92 -1.30
CA ILE A 163 -12.90 22.61 -2.68
C ILE A 163 -14.15 22.65 -3.56
N THR A 164 -14.15 23.50 -4.59
CA THR A 164 -15.25 23.62 -5.55
C THR A 164 -15.05 22.74 -6.80
N ASP A 165 -13.80 22.47 -7.18
CA ASP A 165 -13.42 21.59 -8.29
C ASP A 165 -12.43 20.52 -7.79
N ALA A 166 -12.97 19.38 -7.40
CA ALA A 166 -12.17 18.26 -6.90
C ALA A 166 -11.22 17.69 -7.97
N ALA A 167 -11.63 17.64 -9.23
CA ALA A 167 -10.82 17.12 -10.33
C ALA A 167 -9.64 18.06 -10.65
N GLY A 168 -9.88 19.36 -10.67
CA GLY A 168 -8.84 20.36 -10.84
C GLY A 168 -7.85 20.34 -9.66
N TYR A 169 -8.36 20.26 -8.43
CA TYR A 169 -7.55 20.24 -7.21
C TYR A 169 -6.53 19.10 -7.19
N VAL A 170 -6.92 17.87 -7.44
CA VAL A 170 -6.00 16.72 -7.36
C VAL A 170 -4.93 16.73 -8.47
N LEU A 171 -5.15 17.50 -9.55
CA LEU A 171 -4.22 17.62 -10.68
C LEU A 171 -3.42 18.93 -10.69
N ALA A 172 -3.74 19.88 -9.81
CA ALA A 172 -2.98 21.10 -9.63
C ALA A 172 -1.73 20.83 -8.77
N PRO A 173 -0.68 21.64 -8.87
CA PRO A 173 0.43 21.58 -7.92
C PRO A 173 -0.09 21.71 -6.49
N MET A 174 0.49 20.92 -5.58
CA MET A 174 0.12 20.96 -4.17
C MET A 174 0.32 22.37 -3.59
N GLU A 175 -0.64 22.80 -2.79
CA GLU A 175 -0.60 24.09 -2.12
C GLU A 175 0.60 24.19 -1.16
N ARG A 176 1.16 25.40 -1.00
CA ARG A 176 2.40 25.59 -0.21
C ARG A 176 2.26 25.11 1.22
N ASP A 177 1.11 25.33 1.84
CA ASP A 177 0.85 24.93 3.23
C ASP A 177 0.86 23.40 3.40
N LEU A 178 0.44 22.67 2.37
CA LEU A 178 0.49 21.20 2.36
C LEU A 178 1.90 20.67 2.04
N GLN A 179 2.72 21.44 1.31
CA GLN A 179 4.09 21.03 0.98
C GLN A 179 5.00 20.99 2.22
N VAL A 180 4.72 21.79 3.24
CA VAL A 180 5.55 21.87 4.47
C VAL A 180 5.61 20.50 5.17
N ASP A 181 4.48 19.81 5.23
CA ASP A 181 4.36 18.52 5.94
C ASP A 181 4.45 17.30 5.01
N GLU A 182 4.64 17.52 3.69
CA GLU A 182 4.56 16.46 2.70
C GLU A 182 5.58 15.34 2.96
N ASP A 183 6.81 15.69 3.27
CA ASP A 183 7.87 14.70 3.55
C ASP A 183 7.55 13.89 4.81
N GLU A 184 6.93 14.50 5.83
CA GLU A 184 6.48 13.79 7.04
C GLU A 184 5.33 12.84 6.70
N VAL A 185 4.34 13.27 5.92
CA VAL A 185 3.21 12.45 5.47
C VAL A 185 3.68 11.27 4.63
N VAL A 186 4.59 11.50 3.69
CA VAL A 186 5.20 10.47 2.84
C VAL A 186 5.96 9.46 3.69
N SER A 187 6.80 9.94 4.61
CA SER A 187 7.58 9.12 5.55
C SER A 187 6.67 8.27 6.44
N TYR A 188 5.66 8.87 7.06
CA TYR A 188 4.69 8.19 7.92
C TYR A 188 3.87 7.14 7.16
N THR A 189 3.49 7.45 5.91
CA THR A 189 2.78 6.50 5.05
C THR A 189 3.68 5.33 4.67
N ALA A 190 4.96 5.56 4.41
CA ALA A 190 5.94 4.49 4.17
C ALA A 190 6.08 3.57 5.39
N ASP A 191 6.15 4.11 6.61
CA ASP A 191 6.17 3.31 7.85
C ASP A 191 4.92 2.41 7.96
N ALA A 192 3.75 2.95 7.60
CA ALA A 192 2.50 2.18 7.60
C ALA A 192 2.53 1.03 6.60
N VAL A 193 3.09 1.24 5.40
CA VAL A 193 3.26 0.18 4.38
C VAL A 193 4.26 -0.88 4.85
N GLU A 194 5.38 -0.48 5.43
CA GLU A 194 6.35 -1.41 6.03
C GLU A 194 5.71 -2.26 7.13
N SER A 195 4.87 -1.65 7.98
CA SER A 195 4.10 -2.38 9.01
C SER A 195 3.08 -3.36 8.39
N ILE A 196 2.39 -2.99 7.29
CA ILE A 196 1.50 -3.91 6.56
C ILE A 196 2.26 -5.14 6.08
N VAL A 197 3.45 -4.95 5.52
CA VAL A 197 4.29 -6.02 4.99
C VAL A 197 4.86 -6.90 6.09
N ALA A 198 5.27 -6.30 7.21
CA ALA A 198 5.90 -7.01 8.34
C ALA A 198 4.89 -7.72 9.24
N GLU A 199 3.80 -7.04 9.60
CA GLU A 199 2.89 -7.46 10.68
C GLU A 199 1.46 -7.80 10.16
N GLY A 200 1.17 -7.48 8.90
CA GLY A 200 -0.14 -7.65 8.29
C GLY A 200 -1.08 -6.43 8.45
N ALA A 201 -2.08 -6.36 7.57
CA ALA A 201 -2.97 -5.20 7.47
C ALA A 201 -3.74 -4.91 8.77
N ASN A 202 -4.19 -5.92 9.52
CA ASN A 202 -4.98 -5.72 10.74
C ASN A 202 -4.18 -4.99 11.83
N ARG A 203 -2.92 -5.37 12.05
CA ARG A 203 -2.04 -4.70 13.02
C ARG A 203 -1.69 -3.30 12.58
N ALA A 204 -1.38 -3.12 11.30
CA ALA A 204 -1.12 -1.81 10.74
C ALA A 204 -2.34 -0.88 10.85
N MET A 205 -3.57 -1.38 10.61
CA MET A 205 -4.81 -0.62 10.82
C MET A 205 -4.96 -0.13 12.26
N ALA A 206 -4.69 -0.98 13.26
CA ALA A 206 -4.78 -0.60 14.66
C ALA A 206 -3.76 0.49 15.05
N LYS A 207 -2.58 0.47 14.42
CA LYS A 207 -1.48 1.39 14.70
C LYS A 207 -1.60 2.72 13.97
N TYR A 208 -2.00 2.71 12.68
CA TYR A 208 -1.91 3.87 11.79
C TYR A 208 -3.26 4.52 11.43
N ASN A 209 -4.40 3.88 11.70
CA ASN A 209 -5.73 4.49 11.47
C ASN A 209 -6.09 5.52 12.55
N ARG A 210 -5.12 6.12 13.20
CA ARG A 210 -5.33 7.20 14.14
C ARG A 210 -5.52 8.51 13.38
N ARG A 211 -6.20 9.48 14.02
CA ARG A 211 -6.40 10.82 13.44
C ARG A 211 -5.05 11.48 13.19
N ALA A 212 -5.02 12.37 12.19
CA ALA A 212 -3.91 13.24 11.91
C ALA A 212 -3.42 13.97 13.17
N ARG A 213 -2.11 14.20 13.29
CA ARG A 213 -1.55 15.11 14.30
C ARG A 213 -2.25 16.46 14.17
N GLY A 214 -2.80 16.97 15.25
CA GLY A 214 -3.39 18.32 15.34
C GLY A 214 -4.91 18.41 15.47
N SER A 215 -5.69 17.34 15.32
CA SER A 215 -7.06 17.37 15.81
C SER A 215 -7.05 17.33 17.33
N LYS A 216 -7.32 18.48 17.96
CA LYS A 216 -7.57 18.57 19.40
C LYS A 216 -8.55 17.47 19.78
N GLU A 217 -8.17 16.63 20.75
CA GLU A 217 -9.11 15.82 21.48
C GLU A 217 -10.08 16.80 22.14
N GLU A 218 -11.33 16.81 21.69
CA GLU A 218 -12.40 17.30 22.55
C GLU A 218 -12.49 16.28 23.68
N GLU A 219 -11.84 16.58 24.79
CA GLU A 219 -12.11 15.93 26.08
C GLU A 219 -13.58 16.24 26.42
N GLU A 220 -14.44 15.23 26.36
CA GLU A 220 -15.66 15.13 27.15
C GLU A 220 -15.39 14.25 28.37
#